data_4f531f68368c01d5463265efe10adc17
#
_entry.id   4f531f68368c01d5463265efe10adc17
#
_cell.length_a   1.000
_cell.length_b   1.000
_cell.length_c   1.000
_cell.angle_alpha   90.00
_cell.angle_beta   90.00
_cell.angle_gamma   90.00
#
_symmetry.space_group_name_H-M   'P 1'
#
loop_
_entity.id
_entity.type
_entity.pdbx_description
1 polymer ?
#
loop_
_entity_poly.entity_id
_entity_poly.type
_entity_poly.pdbx_seq_one_letter_code
_entity_poly.pdbx_strand_id
1 'polypeptide(L)'
;HHIAKQQHAVERTRELFAKSLGYDKPQSQGDYAIAKHFLHCQQAVSDPYAVFLHATTRDDKHWPEANWRELIGLVGNTGLRIKLPWGAPHEEARAKRLAEGFNYVDVLPRMSLEEVARVLAGAKFVVSVDTGLSHLTAALDRPNITLYGPTDPGLIGGYGKNQMACCSPEQNLANLDATSVFGKIH
;
A
#
# COMPACT_ATOMS: atom_id res chain seq x y z
N HIS A 1 -29.61 12.32 2.62
CA HIS A 1 -29.68 10.99 3.25
C HIS A 1 -28.75 10.93 4.47
N HIS A 2 -29.24 10.34 5.57
CA HIS A 2 -28.40 10.08 6.74
C HIS A 2 -27.67 8.75 6.55
N ILE A 3 -26.31 8.78 6.65
CA ILE A 3 -25.44 7.61 6.55
C ILE A 3 -24.62 7.51 7.83
N ALA A 4 -24.57 6.33 8.44
CA ALA A 4 -23.81 6.08 9.66
C ALA A 4 -22.30 6.33 9.40
N LYS A 5 -21.65 7.09 10.30
CA LYS A 5 -20.22 7.44 10.15
C LYS A 5 -19.28 6.32 10.61
N GLN A 6 -19.75 5.41 11.47
CA GLN A 6 -18.96 4.30 12.03
C GLN A 6 -18.93 3.08 11.11
N GLN A 7 -18.71 3.30 9.84
CA GLN A 7 -18.47 2.23 8.85
C GLN A 7 -17.38 2.67 7.88
N HIS A 8 -16.78 1.70 7.20
CA HIS A 8 -15.71 1.96 6.24
C HIS A 8 -16.16 2.96 5.15
N ALA A 9 -15.26 3.85 4.72
CA ALA A 9 -15.58 4.93 3.76
C ALA A 9 -16.17 4.40 2.44
N VAL A 10 -15.68 3.27 1.93
CA VAL A 10 -16.23 2.62 0.73
C VAL A 10 -17.67 2.20 0.97
N GLU A 11 -17.97 1.59 2.12
CA GLU A 11 -19.33 1.15 2.44
C GLU A 11 -20.29 2.32 2.64
N ARG A 12 -19.82 3.42 3.25
CA ARG A 12 -20.59 4.67 3.35
C ARG A 12 -20.94 5.23 1.98
N THR A 13 -19.98 5.24 1.07
CA THR A 13 -20.18 5.73 -0.30
C THR A 13 -21.18 4.86 -1.05
N ARG A 14 -21.04 3.53 -0.96
CA ARG A 14 -21.99 2.59 -1.57
C ARG A 14 -23.41 2.76 -1.03
N GLU A 15 -23.56 2.93 0.29
CA GLU A 15 -24.87 3.17 0.92
C GLU A 15 -25.46 4.53 0.49
N LEU A 16 -24.64 5.58 0.41
CA LEU A 16 -25.07 6.89 -0.04
C LEU A 16 -25.62 6.82 -1.48
N PHE A 17 -24.89 6.19 -2.39
CA PHE A 17 -25.33 6.04 -3.78
C PHE A 17 -26.60 5.20 -3.89
N ALA A 18 -26.69 4.09 -3.16
CA ALA A 18 -27.88 3.25 -3.15
C ALA A 18 -29.13 4.04 -2.72
N LYS A 19 -29.03 4.80 -1.60
CA LYS A 19 -30.14 5.64 -1.12
C LYS A 19 -30.47 6.81 -2.06
N SER A 20 -29.44 7.40 -2.70
CA SER A 20 -29.65 8.55 -3.58
C SER A 20 -30.25 8.18 -4.93
N LEU A 21 -29.93 6.99 -5.42
CA LEU A 21 -30.38 6.51 -6.73
C LEU A 21 -31.54 5.48 -6.64
N GLY A 22 -31.99 5.14 -5.43
CA GLY A 22 -33.18 4.32 -5.19
C GLY A 22 -33.01 2.84 -5.54
N TYR A 23 -31.81 2.27 -5.26
CA TYR A 23 -31.57 0.83 -5.42
C TYR A 23 -31.10 0.19 -4.10
N ASP A 24 -31.22 -1.13 -3.99
CA ASP A 24 -30.75 -1.86 -2.82
C ASP A 24 -29.21 -1.95 -2.82
N LYS A 25 -28.57 -1.55 -1.70
CA LYS A 25 -27.12 -1.67 -1.58
C LYS A 25 -26.70 -3.14 -1.75
N PRO A 26 -25.79 -3.45 -2.71
CA PRO A 26 -25.29 -4.79 -2.89
C PRO A 26 -24.60 -5.33 -1.64
N GLN A 27 -24.91 -6.57 -1.25
CA GLN A 27 -24.35 -7.23 -0.06
C GLN A 27 -22.92 -7.77 -0.31
N SER A 28 -22.54 -8.00 -1.58
CA SER A 28 -21.19 -8.41 -1.94
C SER A 28 -20.16 -7.30 -1.66
N GLN A 29 -18.93 -7.70 -1.36
CA GLN A 29 -17.81 -6.75 -1.30
C GLN A 29 -17.69 -5.97 -2.61
N GLY A 30 -17.38 -4.67 -2.52
CA GLY A 30 -17.18 -3.84 -3.71
C GLY A 30 -15.92 -4.26 -4.48
N ASP A 31 -15.98 -4.15 -5.80
CA ASP A 31 -14.86 -4.36 -6.71
C ASP A 31 -14.56 -3.05 -7.43
N TYR A 32 -13.30 -2.61 -7.44
CA TYR A 32 -12.85 -1.44 -8.18
C TYR A 32 -12.82 -1.68 -9.69
N ALA A 33 -12.84 -2.94 -10.12
CA ALA A 33 -12.89 -3.41 -11.52
C ALA A 33 -11.70 -2.98 -12.40
N ILE A 34 -10.63 -2.39 -11.83
CA ILE A 34 -9.46 -1.93 -12.61
C ILE A 34 -8.34 -2.97 -12.69
N ALA A 35 -8.28 -3.95 -11.79
CA ALA A 35 -7.19 -4.92 -11.71
C ALA A 35 -6.97 -5.65 -13.03
N LYS A 36 -8.03 -6.09 -13.71
CA LYS A 36 -7.94 -6.80 -14.98
C LYS A 36 -7.25 -5.99 -16.07
N HIS A 37 -7.48 -4.68 -16.13
CA HIS A 37 -6.86 -3.79 -17.12
C HIS A 37 -5.33 -3.80 -17.01
N PHE A 38 -4.79 -3.80 -15.79
CA PHE A 38 -3.35 -3.79 -15.56
C PHE A 38 -2.72 -5.19 -15.61
N LEU A 39 -3.44 -6.24 -15.25
CA LEU A 39 -2.94 -7.61 -15.26
C LEU A 39 -2.74 -8.16 -16.67
N HIS A 40 -3.61 -7.81 -17.63
CA HIS A 40 -3.49 -8.26 -19.03
C HIS A 40 -2.26 -7.68 -19.75
N CYS A 41 -1.67 -6.62 -19.23
CA CYS A 41 -0.47 -5.99 -19.81
C CYS A 41 0.84 -6.55 -19.23
N GLN A 42 0.77 -7.54 -18.34
CA GLN A 42 1.97 -8.13 -17.73
C GLN A 42 2.55 -9.20 -18.64
N GLN A 43 3.70 -8.89 -19.26
CA GLN A 43 4.65 -9.91 -19.67
C GLN A 43 5.18 -10.60 -18.41
N ALA A 44 5.44 -11.90 -18.48
CA ALA A 44 6.01 -12.65 -17.35
C ALA A 44 7.21 -11.89 -16.78
N VAL A 45 7.09 -11.40 -15.54
CA VAL A 45 8.18 -10.72 -14.86
C VAL A 45 9.24 -11.79 -14.56
N SER A 46 10.40 -11.70 -15.22
CA SER A 46 11.51 -12.65 -15.03
C SER A 46 12.01 -12.67 -13.59
N ASP A 47 11.98 -11.51 -12.92
CA ASP A 47 12.48 -11.35 -11.55
C ASP A 47 11.37 -10.85 -10.63
N PRO A 48 10.89 -11.68 -9.68
CA PRO A 48 9.84 -11.26 -8.74
C PRO A 48 10.35 -10.15 -7.82
N TYR A 49 9.49 -9.19 -7.53
CA TYR A 49 9.83 -8.05 -6.69
C TYR A 49 8.70 -7.67 -5.73
N ALA A 50 9.08 -6.99 -4.65
CA ALA A 50 8.18 -6.27 -3.76
C ALA A 50 8.22 -4.76 -4.07
N VAL A 51 7.17 -4.04 -3.69
CA VAL A 51 7.15 -2.57 -3.74
C VAL A 51 6.96 -2.03 -2.34
N PHE A 52 7.80 -1.05 -1.96
CA PHE A 52 7.67 -0.36 -0.68
C PHE A 52 7.24 1.08 -0.91
N LEU A 53 6.04 1.41 -0.44
CA LEU A 53 5.47 2.76 -0.49
C LEU A 53 5.81 3.49 0.82
N HIS A 54 7.01 4.08 0.84
CA HIS A 54 7.65 4.60 2.03
C HIS A 54 7.30 6.05 2.36
N ALA A 55 6.53 6.73 1.50
CA ALA A 55 6.24 8.15 1.60
C ALA A 55 4.74 8.44 1.68
N THR A 56 4.43 9.51 2.39
CA THR A 56 3.08 10.06 2.58
C THR A 56 3.19 11.56 2.86
N THR A 57 2.09 12.30 2.74
CA THR A 57 2.07 13.75 2.93
C THR A 57 2.08 14.21 4.38
N ARG A 58 1.80 13.31 5.34
CA ARG A 58 1.74 13.63 6.77
C ARG A 58 2.92 13.01 7.50
N ASP A 59 3.64 13.82 8.26
CA ASP A 59 4.83 13.39 8.99
C ASP A 59 4.55 12.30 10.03
N ASP A 60 3.41 12.38 10.72
CA ASP A 60 2.98 11.42 11.73
C ASP A 60 2.59 10.03 11.17
N LYS A 61 2.53 9.89 9.85
CA LYS A 61 2.30 8.63 9.14
C LYS A 61 3.58 8.03 8.54
N HIS A 62 4.72 8.66 8.74
CA HIS A 62 5.99 8.10 8.29
C HIS A 62 6.50 7.01 9.25
N TRP A 63 6.86 5.87 8.68
CA TRP A 63 7.62 4.86 9.41
C TRP A 63 9.10 5.23 9.41
N PRO A 64 9.85 5.04 10.53
CA PRO A 64 11.26 5.39 10.61
C PRO A 64 12.11 4.76 9.51
N GLU A 65 13.09 5.51 8.99
CA GLU A 65 13.98 5.01 7.93
C GLU A 65 14.79 3.78 8.39
N ALA A 66 15.19 3.74 9.67
CA ALA A 66 15.88 2.58 10.23
C ALA A 66 15.04 1.30 10.11
N ASN A 67 13.74 1.37 10.42
CA ASN A 67 12.82 0.23 10.33
C ASN A 67 12.59 -0.19 8.87
N TRP A 68 12.47 0.78 7.94
CA TRP A 68 12.42 0.48 6.51
C TRP A 68 13.67 -0.25 6.04
N ARG A 69 14.86 0.21 6.44
CA ARG A 69 16.13 -0.41 6.05
C ARG A 69 16.29 -1.81 6.63
N GLU A 70 15.83 -2.03 7.86
CA GLU A 70 15.79 -3.37 8.46
C GLU A 70 14.85 -4.30 7.68
N LEU A 71 13.63 -3.84 7.33
CA LEU A 71 12.70 -4.61 6.52
C LEU A 71 13.26 -4.91 5.12
N ILE A 72 13.96 -3.96 4.51
CA ILE A 72 14.67 -4.14 3.24
C ILE A 72 15.67 -5.29 3.36
N GLY A 73 16.47 -5.33 4.42
CA GLY A 73 17.41 -6.41 4.67
C GLY A 73 16.73 -7.77 4.82
N LEU A 74 15.66 -7.84 5.62
CA LEU A 74 14.90 -9.07 5.83
C LEU A 74 14.28 -9.61 4.54
N VAL A 75 13.66 -8.73 3.74
CA VAL A 75 13.04 -9.12 2.46
C VAL A 75 14.11 -9.47 1.42
N GLY A 76 15.22 -8.73 1.36
CA GLY A 76 16.33 -9.03 0.45
C GLY A 76 16.95 -10.41 0.66
N ASN A 77 17.01 -10.89 1.89
CA ASN A 77 17.46 -12.24 2.21
C ASN A 77 16.57 -13.34 1.61
N THR A 78 15.36 -13.02 1.17
CA THR A 78 14.48 -13.97 0.44
C THR A 78 14.77 -14.05 -1.07
N GLY A 79 15.72 -13.25 -1.57
CA GLY A 79 16.07 -13.16 -2.99
C GLY A 79 15.15 -12.26 -3.81
N LEU A 80 14.24 -11.53 -3.19
CA LEU A 80 13.35 -10.57 -3.87
C LEU A 80 14.06 -9.23 -4.08
N ARG A 81 13.86 -8.65 -5.26
CA ARG A 81 14.15 -7.24 -5.48
C ARG A 81 13.09 -6.36 -4.84
N ILE A 82 13.46 -5.14 -4.51
CA ILE A 82 12.55 -4.15 -3.89
C ILE A 82 12.55 -2.89 -4.76
N LYS A 83 11.38 -2.38 -5.08
CA LYS A 83 11.20 -1.15 -5.85
C LYS A 83 10.64 -0.05 -4.96
N LEU A 84 11.26 1.13 -5.03
CA LEU A 84 10.89 2.32 -4.27
C LEU A 84 10.39 3.41 -5.23
N PRO A 85 9.08 3.53 -5.48
CA PRO A 85 8.51 4.65 -6.21
C PRO A 85 8.48 5.91 -5.34
N TRP A 86 8.49 7.08 -5.99
CA TRP A 86 8.42 8.40 -5.37
C TRP A 86 7.70 9.38 -6.29
N GLY A 87 7.17 10.47 -5.72
CA GLY A 87 6.46 11.50 -6.47
C GLY A 87 7.12 12.89 -6.39
N ALA A 88 7.75 13.20 -5.25
CA ALA A 88 8.37 14.50 -4.98
C ALA A 88 9.87 14.38 -4.72
N PRO A 89 10.69 15.45 -4.94
CA PRO A 89 12.14 15.38 -4.76
C PRO A 89 12.61 14.96 -3.35
N HIS A 90 11.89 15.35 -2.31
CA HIS A 90 12.21 14.93 -0.93
C HIS A 90 11.95 13.44 -0.71
N GLU A 91 10.95 12.87 -1.38
CA GLU A 91 10.67 11.43 -1.36
C GLU A 91 11.73 10.64 -2.14
N GLU A 92 12.23 11.18 -3.27
CA GLU A 92 13.37 10.63 -3.99
C GLU A 92 14.61 10.56 -3.12
N ALA A 93 14.93 11.67 -2.44
CA ALA A 93 16.06 11.71 -1.52
C ALA A 93 15.92 10.67 -0.40
N ARG A 94 14.71 10.48 0.14
CA ARG A 94 14.40 9.43 1.11
C ARG A 94 14.60 8.03 0.51
N ALA A 95 14.07 7.77 -0.68
CA ALA A 95 14.24 6.48 -1.37
C ALA A 95 15.72 6.13 -1.58
N LYS A 96 16.55 7.10 -1.97
CA LYS A 96 18.00 6.93 -2.13
C LYS A 96 18.68 6.53 -0.82
N ARG A 97 18.33 7.19 0.31
CA ARG A 97 18.85 6.81 1.63
C ARG A 97 18.43 5.42 2.06
N LEU A 98 17.18 5.03 1.76
CA LEU A 98 16.69 3.68 2.04
C LEU A 98 17.41 2.61 1.22
N ALA A 99 17.75 2.91 -0.03
CA ALA A 99 18.43 1.99 -0.95
C ALA A 99 19.93 1.88 -0.71
N GLU A 100 20.54 2.81 0.00
CA GLU A 100 21.99 2.87 0.19
C GLU A 100 22.55 1.59 0.79
N GLY A 101 23.53 0.99 0.10
CA GLY A 101 24.16 -0.28 0.50
C GLY A 101 23.43 -1.55 0.10
N PHE A 102 22.26 -1.46 -0.58
CA PHE A 102 21.50 -2.62 -1.05
C PHE A 102 21.46 -2.67 -2.59
N ASN A 103 22.14 -3.65 -3.21
CA ASN A 103 22.21 -3.80 -4.66
C ASN A 103 20.95 -4.41 -5.31
N TYR A 104 19.99 -4.85 -4.49
CA TYR A 104 18.71 -5.43 -4.90
C TYR A 104 17.54 -4.44 -4.70
N VAL A 105 17.83 -3.19 -4.37
CA VAL A 105 16.82 -2.13 -4.20
C VAL A 105 16.92 -1.15 -5.36
N ASP A 106 15.81 -0.97 -6.07
CA ASP A 106 15.70 -0.06 -7.20
C ASP A 106 14.91 1.19 -6.78
N VAL A 107 15.58 2.35 -6.74
CA VAL A 107 14.90 3.64 -6.70
C VAL A 107 14.38 3.91 -8.12
N LEU A 108 13.07 3.94 -8.28
CA LEU A 108 12.48 4.10 -9.61
C LEU A 108 12.66 5.53 -10.13
N PRO A 109 12.63 5.74 -11.46
CA PRO A 109 12.56 7.10 -12.02
C PRO A 109 11.22 7.75 -11.63
N ARG A 110 11.11 9.06 -11.87
CA ARG A 110 9.81 9.74 -11.75
C ARG A 110 8.82 9.14 -12.74
N MET A 111 7.66 8.75 -12.24
CA MET A 111 6.65 8.00 -13.01
C MET A 111 5.30 8.71 -12.95
N SER A 112 4.50 8.52 -13.99
CA SER A 112 3.08 8.83 -13.97
C SER A 112 2.32 7.85 -13.05
N LEU A 113 1.11 8.20 -12.63
CA LEU A 113 0.28 7.32 -11.81
C LEU A 113 -0.03 5.99 -12.52
N GLU A 114 -0.19 6.01 -13.85
CA GLU A 114 -0.43 4.81 -14.64
C GLU A 114 0.79 3.87 -14.64
N GLU A 115 2.00 4.42 -14.79
CA GLU A 115 3.24 3.64 -14.71
C GLU A 115 3.43 3.03 -13.31
N VAL A 116 3.16 3.81 -12.25
CA VAL A 116 3.15 3.30 -10.87
C VAL A 116 2.14 2.18 -10.70
N ALA A 117 0.92 2.32 -11.26
CA ALA A 117 -0.09 1.27 -11.22
C ALA A 117 0.39 -0.03 -11.89
N ARG A 118 1.11 0.05 -13.03
CA ARG A 118 1.72 -1.11 -13.70
C ARG A 118 2.78 -1.78 -12.82
N VAL A 119 3.62 -0.99 -12.15
CA VAL A 119 4.62 -1.51 -11.19
C VAL A 119 3.93 -2.18 -10.00
N LEU A 120 2.90 -1.57 -9.42
CA LEU A 120 2.14 -2.16 -8.33
C LEU A 120 1.45 -3.46 -8.75
N ALA A 121 0.81 -3.47 -9.93
CA ALA A 121 0.14 -4.66 -10.46
C ALA A 121 1.09 -5.85 -10.64
N GLY A 122 2.39 -5.62 -10.97
CA GLY A 122 3.41 -6.65 -11.11
C GLY A 122 4.07 -7.12 -9.82
N ALA A 123 3.83 -6.44 -8.71
CA ALA A 123 4.46 -6.77 -7.44
C ALA A 123 3.97 -8.12 -6.89
N LYS A 124 4.85 -8.89 -6.28
CA LYS A 124 4.50 -10.08 -5.51
C LYS A 124 3.68 -9.70 -4.28
N PHE A 125 4.11 -8.64 -3.59
CA PHE A 125 3.38 -7.97 -2.52
C PHE A 125 3.86 -6.51 -2.38
N VAL A 126 3.10 -5.74 -1.64
CA VAL A 126 3.41 -4.34 -1.32
C VAL A 126 3.44 -4.16 0.19
N VAL A 127 4.38 -3.36 0.68
CA VAL A 127 4.33 -2.82 2.04
C VAL A 127 4.21 -1.31 1.93
N SER A 128 3.26 -0.72 2.60
CA SER A 128 2.95 0.71 2.46
C SER A 128 2.70 1.37 3.80
N VAL A 129 3.05 2.65 3.92
CA VAL A 129 2.41 3.51 4.92
C VAL A 129 1.00 3.87 4.45
N ASP A 130 0.19 4.47 5.30
CA ASP A 130 -1.15 4.99 4.95
C ASP A 130 -1.02 6.16 3.96
N THR A 131 -1.21 5.85 2.67
CA THR A 131 -1.04 6.77 1.53
C THR A 131 -2.04 6.45 0.41
N GLY A 132 -2.24 7.39 -0.53
CA GLY A 132 -3.10 7.16 -1.70
C GLY A 132 -2.69 5.96 -2.54
N LEU A 133 -1.40 5.64 -2.65
CA LEU A 133 -0.91 4.49 -3.40
C LEU A 133 -1.25 3.15 -2.71
N SER A 134 -1.46 3.11 -1.40
CA SER A 134 -1.95 1.89 -0.73
C SER A 134 -3.37 1.54 -1.16
N HIS A 135 -4.22 2.56 -1.36
CA HIS A 135 -5.57 2.36 -1.91
C HIS A 135 -5.55 1.96 -3.39
N LEU A 136 -4.60 2.50 -4.17
CA LEU A 136 -4.40 2.04 -5.54
C LEU A 136 -3.97 0.57 -5.58
N THR A 137 -3.09 0.16 -4.67
CA THR A 137 -2.67 -1.25 -4.52
C THR A 137 -3.88 -2.15 -4.21
N ALA A 138 -4.78 -1.69 -3.32
CA ALA A 138 -6.02 -2.39 -3.01
C ALA A 138 -6.94 -2.50 -4.24
N ALA A 139 -7.07 -1.41 -5.01
CA ALA A 139 -7.87 -1.38 -6.23
C ALA A 139 -7.33 -2.30 -7.34
N LEU A 140 -6.02 -2.55 -7.33
CA LEU A 140 -5.34 -3.51 -8.22
C LEU A 140 -5.39 -4.95 -7.70
N ASP A 141 -6.08 -5.21 -6.59
CA ASP A 141 -6.22 -6.52 -5.93
C ASP A 141 -4.86 -7.20 -5.61
N ARG A 142 -3.84 -6.38 -5.29
CA ARG A 142 -2.51 -6.90 -4.94
C ARG A 142 -2.38 -7.09 -3.43
N PRO A 143 -1.66 -8.15 -2.99
CA PRO A 143 -1.34 -8.32 -1.58
C PRO A 143 -0.61 -7.08 -1.04
N ASN A 144 -1.14 -6.47 0.02
CA ASN A 144 -0.60 -5.25 0.60
C ASN A 144 -0.70 -5.29 2.13
N ILE A 145 0.40 -4.97 2.78
CA ILE A 145 0.47 -4.72 4.21
C ILE A 145 0.57 -3.22 4.39
N THR A 146 -0.49 -2.58 4.92
CA THR A 146 -0.48 -1.15 5.20
C THR A 146 -0.21 -0.90 6.67
N LEU A 147 0.80 -0.06 6.94
CA LEU A 147 1.24 0.32 8.27
C LEU A 147 0.41 1.53 8.74
N TYR A 148 -0.29 1.37 9.85
CA TYR A 148 -1.14 2.40 10.44
C TYR A 148 -0.59 2.86 11.80
N GLY A 149 -0.37 4.15 11.93
CA GLY A 149 -0.12 4.84 13.18
C GLY A 149 -1.43 5.42 13.73
N PRO A 150 -1.66 6.74 13.57
CA PRO A 150 -2.81 7.43 14.15
C PRO A 150 -4.15 7.20 13.41
N THR A 151 -4.12 6.55 12.24
CA THR A 151 -5.30 6.32 11.40
C THR A 151 -6.00 5.03 11.80
N ASP A 152 -7.34 5.07 11.94
CA ASP A 152 -8.17 3.87 12.12
C ASP A 152 -8.43 3.19 10.76
N PRO A 153 -7.84 2.02 10.49
CA PRO A 153 -8.06 1.31 9.22
C PRO A 153 -9.49 0.79 9.06
N GLY A 154 -10.24 0.61 10.13
CA GLY A 154 -11.64 0.21 10.07
C GLY A 154 -12.53 1.25 9.40
N LEU A 155 -12.11 2.53 9.40
CA LEU A 155 -12.86 3.61 8.77
C LEU A 155 -12.39 3.94 7.35
N ILE A 156 -11.08 3.93 7.11
CA ILE A 156 -10.49 4.39 5.83
C ILE A 156 -9.34 3.54 5.34
N GLY A 157 -9.17 2.33 5.83
CA GLY A 157 -8.07 1.44 5.42
C GLY A 157 -8.17 0.92 3.99
N GLY A 158 -7.22 0.08 3.59
CA GLY A 158 -7.28 -0.64 2.31
C GLY A 158 -8.52 -1.51 2.24
N TYR A 159 -9.30 -1.36 1.17
CA TYR A 159 -10.55 -2.11 0.99
C TYR A 159 -10.35 -3.23 -0.04
N GLY A 160 -10.50 -4.46 0.38
CA GLY A 160 -10.30 -5.65 -0.46
C GLY A 160 -9.83 -6.85 0.37
N LYS A 161 -9.94 -8.05 -0.21
CA LYS A 161 -9.61 -9.32 0.48
C LYS A 161 -8.09 -9.53 0.66
N ASN A 162 -7.26 -8.89 -0.17
CA ASN A 162 -5.81 -9.02 -0.17
C ASN A 162 -5.12 -7.88 0.61
N GLN A 163 -5.86 -7.21 1.50
CA GLN A 163 -5.37 -6.07 2.28
C GLN A 163 -5.22 -6.44 3.74
N MET A 164 -4.04 -6.19 4.30
CA MET A 164 -3.74 -6.43 5.70
C MET A 164 -3.37 -5.12 6.38
N ALA A 165 -4.09 -4.79 7.45
CA ALA A 165 -3.73 -3.67 8.32
C ALA A 165 -2.72 -4.12 9.37
N CYS A 166 -1.61 -3.39 9.48
CA CYS A 166 -0.62 -3.53 10.55
C CYS A 166 -0.65 -2.27 11.41
N CYS A 167 -1.42 -2.31 12.49
CA CYS A 167 -1.56 -1.18 13.40
C CYS A 167 -0.39 -1.16 14.39
N SER A 168 0.20 0.02 14.54
CA SER A 168 1.26 0.23 15.51
C SER A 168 0.71 0.34 16.93
N PRO A 169 1.41 -0.18 17.94
CA PRO A 169 1.10 0.10 19.34
C PRO A 169 1.07 1.62 19.59
N GLU A 170 0.17 2.06 20.46
CA GLU A 170 0.04 3.47 20.88
C GLU A 170 -0.12 4.46 19.70
N GLN A 171 -0.59 3.98 18.55
CA GLN A 171 -0.80 4.79 17.34
C GLN A 171 0.46 5.54 16.84
N ASN A 172 1.65 5.04 17.20
CA ASN A 172 2.93 5.64 16.81
C ASN A 172 3.75 4.64 15.99
N LEU A 173 3.98 4.92 14.71
CA LEU A 173 4.73 4.03 13.81
C LEU A 173 6.17 3.76 14.26
N ALA A 174 6.78 4.61 15.09
CA ALA A 174 8.09 4.33 15.65
C ALA A 174 8.11 3.08 16.57
N ASN A 175 6.95 2.70 17.12
CA ASN A 175 6.80 1.52 18.00
C ASN A 175 6.53 0.21 17.22
N LEU A 176 6.44 0.27 15.89
CA LEU A 176 6.26 -0.90 15.04
C LEU A 176 7.62 -1.35 14.50
N ASP A 177 8.07 -2.51 14.90
CA ASP A 177 9.34 -3.08 14.45
C ASP A 177 9.23 -3.79 13.09
N ALA A 178 10.36 -3.88 12.38
CA ALA A 178 10.44 -4.48 11.06
C ALA A 178 10.19 -5.99 11.06
N THR A 179 10.58 -6.68 12.12
CA THR A 179 10.41 -8.14 12.25
C THR A 179 8.93 -8.49 12.34
N SER A 180 8.14 -7.71 13.10
CA SER A 180 6.68 -7.88 13.19
C SER A 180 6.00 -7.67 11.84
N VAL A 181 6.46 -6.71 11.04
CA VAL A 181 5.95 -6.49 9.66
C VAL A 181 6.36 -7.64 8.75
N PHE A 182 7.62 -8.06 8.81
CA PHE A 182 8.15 -9.17 7.99
C PHE A 182 7.39 -10.48 8.26
N GLY A 183 7.07 -10.78 9.52
CA GLY A 183 6.28 -11.95 9.91
C GLY A 183 4.87 -12.01 9.31
N LYS A 184 4.37 -10.91 8.74
CA LYS A 184 3.06 -10.85 8.07
C LYS A 184 3.15 -11.03 6.54
N ILE A 185 4.35 -11.13 5.97
CA ILE A 185 4.58 -11.28 4.52
C ILE A 185 4.35 -12.73 4.05
N HIS A 186 4.21 -13.69 4.96
CA HIS A 186 4.11 -15.13 4.68
C HIS A 186 2.70 -15.67 4.77
#